data_b5e8a7990362cef85abf19638d9ca539
#
_entry.id   b5e8a7990362cef85abf19638d9ca539
#
_cell.length_a   1.000
_cell.length_b   1.000
_cell.length_c   1.000
_cell.angle_alpha   90.00
_cell.angle_beta   90.00
_cell.angle_gamma   90.00
#
_symmetry.space_group_name_H-M   'P 1'
#
loop_
_entity.id
_entity.type
_entity.pdbx_description
1 polymer ?
#
loop_
_entity_poly.entity_id
_entity_poly.type
_entity_poly.pdbx_seq_one_letter_code
_entity_poly.pdbx_strand_id
1 'polypeptide(L)'
;NGSGKLANIFAFLGKEVKVGDDDRAVVNKLQTIAGGAINQTYKILQKRIDKFGVAQPTINLDQNKGIINVELAGIKDPERVRTYLQSSANLQFWEVYRINEIAEGLQAADKNLQNYLNGISVNDTAKQKDTGLAQQNVNPFFRVMMPIDVQKDADGKAYYAPAIGNVMLQDTGKFYNYINNEAVKSALPADIKFLFGEEEKTEKGEQRFFPVYAVKTLPGTEKAPMEGDAVSEARQDHNQEGKVVITMQMTPTGTKTWSRLTGKNVGRPVAISLDD
;
A
#
# COMPACT_ATOMS: atom_id res chain seq x y z
N ASN A 1 10.27 20.74 29.67
CA ASN A 1 10.85 19.48 30.20
C ASN A 1 9.77 18.42 30.28
N GLY A 2 9.36 17.87 29.15
CA GLY A 2 8.42 16.73 29.10
C GLY A 2 9.23 15.44 29.06
N SER A 3 9.37 14.76 30.18
CA SER A 3 9.89 13.39 30.26
C SER A 3 8.83 12.40 29.75
N GLY A 4 8.56 12.42 28.45
CA GLY A 4 7.77 11.35 27.81
C GLY A 4 8.60 10.07 27.85
N LYS A 5 8.09 8.99 28.45
CA LYS A 5 8.75 7.68 28.40
C LYS A 5 8.85 7.23 26.94
N LEU A 6 10.04 6.78 26.52
CA LEU A 6 10.28 6.25 25.17
C LEU A 6 9.29 5.14 24.81
N ALA A 7 8.88 4.32 25.79
CA ALA A 7 7.87 3.29 25.61
C ALA A 7 6.55 3.81 25.01
N ASN A 8 6.10 5.01 25.39
CA ASN A 8 4.87 5.59 24.86
C ASN A 8 5.01 6.05 23.41
N ILE A 9 6.23 6.50 23.04
CA ILE A 9 6.54 6.96 21.68
C ILE A 9 6.65 5.76 20.73
N PHE A 10 7.26 4.66 21.19
CA PHE A 10 7.55 3.48 20.37
C PHE A 10 6.55 2.33 20.56
N ALA A 11 5.45 2.54 21.29
CA ALA A 11 4.41 1.52 21.50
C ALA A 11 3.78 0.99 20.18
N PHE A 12 3.87 1.75 19.08
CA PHE A 12 3.42 1.31 17.77
C PHE A 12 4.20 0.12 17.21
N LEU A 13 5.41 -0.16 17.71
CA LEU A 13 6.19 -1.36 17.37
C LEU A 13 5.60 -2.66 17.98
N GLY A 14 4.47 -2.56 18.64
CA GLY A 14 3.60 -3.67 19.03
C GLY A 14 4.27 -4.64 20.03
N LYS A 15 4.55 -5.88 19.57
CA LYS A 15 5.08 -6.94 20.44
C LYS A 15 6.47 -6.66 21.02
N GLU A 16 7.24 -5.82 20.34
CA GLU A 16 8.65 -5.58 20.69
C GLU A 16 8.78 -4.56 21.83
N VAL A 17 7.98 -3.47 21.83
CA VAL A 17 8.01 -2.42 22.86
C VAL A 17 6.66 -2.37 23.57
N LYS A 18 6.67 -2.54 24.91
CA LYS A 18 5.45 -2.49 25.74
C LYS A 18 5.39 -1.15 26.49
N VAL A 19 4.20 -0.62 26.69
CA VAL A 19 3.95 0.67 27.38
C VAL A 19 4.57 0.72 28.79
N GLY A 20 4.82 -0.42 29.42
CA GLY A 20 5.46 -0.51 30.75
C GLY A 20 6.99 -0.60 30.74
N ASP A 21 7.62 -0.67 29.57
CA ASP A 21 9.09 -0.80 29.47
C ASP A 21 9.77 0.49 29.95
N ASP A 22 10.92 0.34 30.61
CA ASP A 22 11.78 1.49 30.91
C ASP A 22 12.56 1.95 29.66
N ASP A 23 13.03 3.20 29.67
CA ASP A 23 13.70 3.80 28.52
C ASP A 23 14.96 3.03 28.10
N ARG A 24 15.68 2.41 29.03
CA ARG A 24 16.86 1.62 28.74
C ARG A 24 16.50 0.29 28.04
N ALA A 25 15.44 -0.35 28.49
CA ALA A 25 14.90 -1.55 27.85
C ALA A 25 14.42 -1.22 26.42
N VAL A 26 13.74 -0.09 26.24
CA VAL A 26 13.30 0.37 24.91
C VAL A 26 14.50 0.61 23.99
N VAL A 27 15.53 1.31 24.45
CA VAL A 27 16.74 1.55 23.65
C VAL A 27 17.41 0.23 23.24
N ASN A 28 17.57 -0.72 24.16
CA ASN A 28 18.16 -2.03 23.84
C ASN A 28 17.32 -2.78 22.78
N LYS A 29 16.00 -2.76 22.91
CA LYS A 29 15.09 -3.37 21.94
C LYS A 29 15.19 -2.69 20.56
N LEU A 30 15.23 -1.36 20.51
CA LEU A 30 15.41 -0.60 19.27
C LEU A 30 16.74 -0.93 18.60
N GLN A 31 17.82 -1.05 19.37
CA GLN A 31 19.12 -1.46 18.84
C GLN A 31 19.09 -2.87 18.26
N THR A 32 18.38 -3.80 18.93
CA THR A 32 18.21 -5.19 18.43
C THR A 32 17.42 -5.19 17.12
N ILE A 33 16.33 -4.44 17.04
CA ILE A 33 15.51 -4.31 15.83
C ILE A 33 16.34 -3.69 14.70
N ALA A 34 17.06 -2.60 14.96
CA ALA A 34 17.91 -1.96 13.98
C ALA A 34 19.03 -2.88 13.47
N GLY A 35 19.68 -3.61 14.38
CA GLY A 35 20.70 -4.61 14.02
C GLY A 35 20.13 -5.74 13.16
N GLY A 36 18.92 -6.21 13.46
CA GLY A 36 18.19 -7.19 12.65
C GLY A 36 17.90 -6.66 11.24
N ALA A 37 17.39 -5.44 11.15
CA ALA A 37 17.09 -4.77 9.86
C ALA A 37 18.34 -4.60 8.99
N ILE A 38 19.46 -4.17 9.59
CA ILE A 38 20.74 -4.01 8.87
C ILE A 38 21.25 -5.36 8.34
N ASN A 39 21.18 -6.41 9.16
CA ASN A 39 21.57 -7.76 8.73
C ASN A 39 20.69 -8.27 7.58
N GLN A 40 19.39 -8.00 7.63
CA GLN A 40 18.48 -8.35 6.55
C GLN A 40 18.80 -7.58 5.27
N THR A 41 19.05 -6.27 5.37
CA THR A 41 19.47 -5.42 4.27
C THR A 41 20.77 -5.91 3.64
N TYR A 42 21.75 -6.28 4.46
CA TYR A 42 23.00 -6.87 3.99
C TYR A 42 22.78 -8.14 3.14
N LYS A 43 21.95 -9.07 3.63
CA LYS A 43 21.60 -10.30 2.88
C LYS A 43 20.86 -10.00 1.57
N ILE A 44 19.99 -9.00 1.56
CA ILE A 44 19.27 -8.58 0.35
C ILE A 44 20.27 -8.01 -0.66
N LEU A 45 21.15 -7.09 -0.24
CA LEU A 45 22.18 -6.51 -1.10
C LEU A 45 23.11 -7.57 -1.65
N GLN A 46 23.55 -8.52 -0.84
CA GLN A 46 24.38 -9.65 -1.30
C GLN A 46 23.69 -10.42 -2.41
N LYS A 47 22.43 -10.84 -2.22
CA LYS A 47 21.65 -11.54 -3.25
C LYS A 47 21.47 -10.71 -4.54
N ARG A 48 21.27 -9.40 -4.41
CA ARG A 48 21.14 -8.51 -5.57
C ARG A 48 22.44 -8.41 -6.36
N ILE A 49 23.55 -8.28 -5.67
CA ILE A 49 24.88 -8.18 -6.27
C ILE A 49 25.25 -9.49 -6.95
N ASP A 50 24.99 -10.64 -6.34
CA ASP A 50 25.20 -11.96 -6.93
C ASP A 50 24.41 -12.13 -8.24
N LYS A 51 23.14 -11.66 -8.27
CA LYS A 51 22.29 -11.68 -9.47
C LYS A 51 22.74 -10.70 -10.56
N PHE A 52 23.42 -9.62 -10.17
CA PHE A 52 23.93 -8.64 -11.13
C PHE A 52 25.14 -9.18 -11.93
N GLY A 53 25.74 -10.26 -11.46
CA GLY A 53 26.82 -10.97 -12.19
C GLY A 53 28.16 -10.23 -12.17
N VAL A 54 28.43 -9.41 -11.16
CA VAL A 54 29.72 -8.73 -10.99
C VAL A 54 30.76 -9.71 -10.52
N ALA A 55 31.91 -9.70 -11.17
CA ALA A 55 33.07 -10.53 -10.74
C ALA A 55 33.67 -9.96 -9.44
N GLN A 56 33.75 -10.80 -8.39
CA GLN A 56 34.38 -10.50 -7.11
C GLN A 56 33.87 -9.24 -6.40
N PRO A 57 32.60 -9.16 -6.04
CA PRO A 57 32.09 -8.05 -5.23
C PRO A 57 32.63 -8.12 -3.80
N THR A 58 32.97 -6.96 -3.21
CA THR A 58 33.31 -6.85 -1.79
C THR A 58 32.17 -6.17 -1.07
N ILE A 59 31.56 -6.87 -0.09
CA ILE A 59 30.47 -6.34 0.72
C ILE A 59 30.86 -6.47 2.20
N ASN A 60 31.04 -5.34 2.89
CA ASN A 60 31.43 -5.27 4.28
C ASN A 60 30.32 -4.64 5.13
N LEU A 61 29.92 -5.31 6.19
CA LEU A 61 28.95 -4.83 7.15
C LEU A 61 29.66 -4.38 8.44
N ASP A 62 29.58 -3.09 8.76
CA ASP A 62 29.92 -2.53 10.07
C ASP A 62 28.63 -2.41 10.92
N GLN A 63 28.37 -3.44 11.72
CA GLN A 63 27.17 -3.49 12.57
C GLN A 63 27.13 -2.37 13.61
N ASN A 64 28.29 -1.92 14.11
CA ASN A 64 28.35 -0.88 15.15
C ASN A 64 27.96 0.48 14.59
N LYS A 65 28.35 0.77 13.37
CA LYS A 65 28.02 2.03 12.69
C LYS A 65 26.73 1.97 11.86
N GLY A 66 26.19 0.77 11.64
CA GLY A 66 25.05 0.59 10.76
C GLY A 66 25.36 0.91 9.30
N ILE A 67 26.58 0.62 8.84
CA ILE A 67 27.04 0.94 7.49
C ILE A 67 27.31 -0.35 6.72
N ILE A 68 26.84 -0.40 5.49
CA ILE A 68 27.16 -1.45 4.52
C ILE A 68 27.98 -0.82 3.41
N ASN A 69 29.24 -1.21 3.31
CA ASN A 69 30.14 -0.78 2.23
C ASN A 69 30.08 -1.81 1.10
N VAL A 70 29.85 -1.32 -0.13
CA VAL A 70 29.78 -2.15 -1.33
C VAL A 70 30.80 -1.65 -2.34
N GLU A 71 31.72 -2.50 -2.74
CA GLU A 71 32.73 -2.23 -3.75
C GLU A 71 32.56 -3.19 -4.91
N LEU A 72 32.35 -2.66 -6.11
CA LEU A 72 32.07 -3.43 -7.32
C LEU A 72 33.08 -3.06 -8.40
N ALA A 73 34.00 -3.98 -8.70
CA ALA A 73 34.98 -3.76 -9.74
C ALA A 73 34.40 -3.96 -11.16
N GLY A 74 34.88 -3.18 -12.14
CA GLY A 74 34.53 -3.37 -13.55
C GLY A 74 33.14 -2.92 -13.98
N ILE A 75 32.45 -2.12 -13.18
CA ILE A 75 31.12 -1.58 -13.50
C ILE A 75 31.23 -0.49 -14.57
N LYS A 76 30.52 -0.68 -15.69
CA LYS A 76 30.46 0.30 -16.79
C LYS A 76 29.44 1.43 -16.51
N ASP A 77 28.39 1.15 -15.75
CA ASP A 77 27.32 2.10 -15.43
C ASP A 77 27.04 2.09 -13.91
N PRO A 78 27.78 2.92 -13.12
CA PRO A 78 27.62 2.98 -11.66
C PRO A 78 26.24 3.46 -11.22
N GLU A 79 25.61 4.38 -11.96
CA GLU A 79 24.30 4.93 -11.59
C GLU A 79 23.18 3.90 -11.72
N ARG A 80 23.21 3.08 -12.75
CA ARG A 80 22.28 1.96 -12.92
C ARG A 80 22.40 0.95 -11.78
N VAL A 81 23.63 0.64 -11.37
CA VAL A 81 23.88 -0.27 -10.24
C VAL A 81 23.39 0.36 -8.94
N ARG A 82 23.68 1.62 -8.71
CA ARG A 82 23.20 2.36 -7.54
C ARG A 82 21.68 2.32 -7.45
N THR A 83 20.99 2.68 -8.52
CA THR A 83 19.53 2.64 -8.60
C THR A 83 19.00 1.23 -8.30
N TYR A 84 19.61 0.20 -8.89
CA TYR A 84 19.21 -1.19 -8.65
C TYR A 84 19.43 -1.65 -7.20
N LEU A 85 20.53 -1.27 -6.56
CA LEU A 85 20.82 -1.64 -5.18
C LEU A 85 19.97 -0.84 -4.18
N GLN A 86 19.68 0.42 -4.48
CA GLN A 86 18.85 1.30 -3.64
C GLN A 86 17.36 1.07 -3.83
N SER A 87 16.92 0.48 -4.96
CA SER A 87 15.51 0.15 -5.14
C SER A 87 15.08 -0.85 -4.08
N SER A 88 14.28 -0.40 -3.14
CA SER A 88 13.54 -1.25 -2.24
C SER A 88 12.12 -1.34 -2.80
N ALA A 89 11.59 -2.52 -2.99
CA ALA A 89 10.20 -2.69 -3.32
C ALA A 89 9.60 -3.66 -2.32
N ASN A 90 8.61 -3.22 -1.59
CA ASN A 90 7.80 -4.08 -0.75
C ASN A 90 6.73 -4.73 -1.62
N LEU A 91 6.97 -5.99 -2.00
CA LEU A 91 6.02 -6.76 -2.80
C LEU A 91 4.88 -7.21 -1.91
N GLN A 92 3.66 -6.85 -2.28
CA GLN A 92 2.46 -7.17 -1.53
C GLN A 92 1.37 -7.72 -2.45
N PHE A 93 0.58 -8.66 -1.93
CA PHE A 93 -0.51 -9.31 -2.64
C PHE A 93 -1.81 -9.07 -1.88
N TRP A 94 -2.82 -8.52 -2.56
CA TRP A 94 -4.03 -8.01 -1.96
C TRP A 94 -5.30 -8.66 -2.52
N GLU A 95 -6.25 -8.94 -1.66
CA GLU A 95 -7.64 -9.13 -2.06
C GLU A 95 -8.25 -7.76 -2.39
N VAL A 96 -8.98 -7.66 -3.48
CA VAL A 96 -9.55 -6.39 -3.96
C VAL A 96 -11.05 -6.35 -3.69
N TYR A 97 -11.53 -5.23 -3.16
CA TYR A 97 -12.96 -4.93 -3.10
C TYR A 97 -13.47 -4.53 -4.48
N ARG A 98 -14.61 -5.04 -4.87
CA ARG A 98 -15.35 -4.52 -6.02
C ARG A 98 -16.22 -3.34 -5.59
N ILE A 99 -16.49 -2.42 -6.50
CA ILE A 99 -17.29 -1.23 -6.21
C ILE A 99 -18.67 -1.57 -5.61
N ASN A 100 -19.32 -2.63 -6.08
CA ASN A 100 -20.62 -3.07 -5.56
C ASN A 100 -20.58 -3.57 -4.11
N GLU A 101 -19.43 -4.00 -3.60
CA GLU A 101 -19.27 -4.48 -2.22
C GLU A 101 -19.16 -3.34 -1.22
N ILE A 102 -18.73 -2.15 -1.67
CA ILE A 102 -18.48 -0.98 -0.84
C ILE A 102 -19.31 0.25 -1.24
N ALA A 103 -20.18 0.13 -2.23
CA ALA A 103 -20.96 1.24 -2.78
C ALA A 103 -21.78 1.97 -1.70
N GLU A 104 -22.47 1.24 -0.84
CA GLU A 104 -23.24 1.81 0.27
C GLU A 104 -22.32 2.53 1.27
N GLY A 105 -21.18 1.94 1.59
CA GLY A 105 -20.16 2.55 2.45
C GLY A 105 -19.59 3.83 1.85
N LEU A 106 -19.30 3.85 0.55
CA LEU A 106 -18.81 5.04 -0.15
C LEU A 106 -19.86 6.17 -0.18
N GLN A 107 -21.14 5.84 -0.38
CA GLN A 107 -22.22 6.83 -0.32
C GLN A 107 -22.38 7.39 1.10
N ALA A 108 -22.32 6.54 2.12
CA ALA A 108 -22.36 6.96 3.51
C ALA A 108 -21.14 7.82 3.87
N ALA A 109 -19.95 7.45 3.39
CA ALA A 109 -18.72 8.22 3.57
C ALA A 109 -18.81 9.61 2.94
N ASP A 110 -19.36 9.72 1.72
CA ASP A 110 -19.58 11.02 1.07
C ASP A 110 -20.53 11.91 1.87
N LYS A 111 -21.65 11.34 2.34
CA LYS A 111 -22.63 12.06 3.17
C LYS A 111 -22.03 12.50 4.52
N ASN A 112 -21.28 11.62 5.18
CA ASN A 112 -20.61 11.95 6.44
C ASN A 112 -19.57 13.05 6.25
N LEU A 113 -18.80 12.98 5.16
CA LEU A 113 -17.82 14.00 4.80
C LEU A 113 -18.50 15.34 4.49
N GLN A 114 -19.62 15.32 3.77
CA GLN A 114 -20.43 16.52 3.51
C GLN A 114 -20.87 17.17 4.81
N ASN A 115 -21.43 16.40 5.75
CA ASN A 115 -21.83 16.89 7.05
C ASN A 115 -20.65 17.48 7.82
N TYR A 116 -19.53 16.80 7.86
CA TYR A 116 -18.31 17.26 8.52
C TYR A 116 -17.81 18.60 7.94
N LEU A 117 -17.74 18.72 6.62
CA LEU A 117 -17.30 19.95 5.94
C LEU A 117 -18.29 21.12 6.12
N ASN A 118 -19.55 20.83 6.33
CA ASN A 118 -20.58 21.83 6.59
C ASN A 118 -20.75 22.15 8.11
N GLY A 119 -19.88 21.59 8.97
CA GLY A 119 -19.94 21.82 10.41
C GLY A 119 -21.15 21.20 11.11
N ILE A 120 -21.82 20.23 10.47
CA ILE A 120 -22.98 19.53 11.03
C ILE A 120 -22.46 18.35 11.85
N SER A 121 -22.68 18.38 13.17
CA SER A 121 -22.37 17.27 14.07
C SER A 121 -23.24 16.06 13.77
N VAL A 122 -22.69 14.85 13.75
CA VAL A 122 -23.42 13.59 13.46
C VAL A 122 -24.59 13.35 14.44
N ASN A 123 -24.60 14.01 15.60
CA ASN A 123 -25.63 13.92 16.61
C ASN A 123 -26.81 14.92 16.42
N ASP A 124 -26.70 15.85 15.46
CA ASP A 124 -27.73 16.88 15.22
C ASP A 124 -28.61 16.54 13.99
N THR A 125 -29.13 15.33 13.93
CA THR A 125 -30.09 14.91 12.88
C THR A 125 -31.45 15.67 12.96
N ALA A 126 -31.68 16.53 13.96
CA ALA A 126 -32.95 17.23 14.19
C ALA A 126 -32.97 18.67 13.65
N LYS A 127 -31.90 19.23 13.14
CA LYS A 127 -31.84 20.63 12.66
C LYS A 127 -31.29 20.74 11.23
N GLN A 128 -31.95 20.08 10.27
CA GLN A 128 -31.91 20.53 8.90
C GLN A 128 -32.71 21.82 8.74
N LYS A 129 -32.15 22.93 9.13
CA LYS A 129 -32.63 24.25 8.68
C LYS A 129 -31.76 24.69 7.53
N ASP A 130 -32.41 24.99 6.39
CA ASP A 130 -31.88 25.67 5.21
C ASP A 130 -30.96 26.83 5.59
N THR A 131 -29.67 26.53 5.74
CA THR A 131 -28.65 27.55 5.70
C THR A 131 -28.00 27.40 4.34
N GLY A 132 -27.98 28.46 3.54
CA GLY A 132 -27.48 28.51 2.17
C GLY A 132 -26.00 28.07 1.99
N LEU A 133 -25.36 27.57 3.05
CA LEU A 133 -24.04 26.92 3.07
C LEU A 133 -24.11 25.43 2.67
N ALA A 134 -25.30 24.81 2.73
CA ALA A 134 -25.48 23.39 2.40
C ALA A 134 -25.26 23.06 0.91
N GLN A 135 -25.25 24.07 0.03
CA GLN A 135 -25.05 23.88 -1.42
C GLN A 135 -23.58 23.88 -1.84
N GLN A 136 -22.63 24.27 -1.00
CA GLN A 136 -21.22 24.39 -1.42
C GLN A 136 -20.46 23.06 -1.45
N ASN A 137 -20.83 22.08 -0.66
CA ASN A 137 -20.12 20.80 -0.55
C ASN A 137 -21.01 19.60 -0.89
N VAL A 138 -21.65 19.62 -2.06
CA VAL A 138 -22.44 18.47 -2.53
C VAL A 138 -21.49 17.40 -3.08
N ASN A 139 -21.63 16.15 -2.60
CA ASN A 139 -20.82 14.99 -3.00
C ASN A 139 -19.31 15.24 -2.96
N PRO A 140 -18.76 15.74 -1.83
CA PRO A 140 -17.36 16.16 -1.77
C PRO A 140 -16.38 15.03 -2.06
N PHE A 141 -16.70 13.80 -1.65
CA PHE A 141 -15.85 12.62 -1.88
C PHE A 141 -15.84 12.25 -3.36
N PHE A 142 -17.01 12.17 -3.99
CA PHE A 142 -17.13 11.79 -5.40
C PHE A 142 -16.69 12.89 -6.39
N ARG A 143 -16.56 14.12 -5.94
CA ARG A 143 -15.91 15.19 -6.74
C ARG A 143 -14.40 14.99 -6.85
N VAL A 144 -13.81 14.33 -5.89
CA VAL A 144 -12.36 14.05 -5.83
C VAL A 144 -12.04 12.68 -6.42
N MET A 145 -12.81 11.67 -6.05
CA MET A 145 -12.73 10.33 -6.62
C MET A 145 -13.93 10.09 -7.53
N MET A 146 -13.70 10.06 -8.83
CA MET A 146 -14.72 9.76 -9.83
C MET A 146 -14.92 8.24 -9.91
N PRO A 147 -16.07 7.70 -9.50
CA PRO A 147 -16.33 6.25 -9.58
C PRO A 147 -16.25 5.75 -11.02
N ILE A 148 -15.79 4.51 -11.19
CA ILE A 148 -15.85 3.83 -12.48
C ILE A 148 -17.22 3.16 -12.61
N ASP A 149 -17.89 3.40 -13.71
CA ASP A 149 -19.19 2.81 -14.01
C ASP A 149 -19.10 1.30 -14.17
N VAL A 150 -20.16 0.63 -13.74
CA VAL A 150 -20.32 -0.82 -13.95
C VAL A 150 -20.58 -1.08 -15.44
N GLN A 151 -19.66 -1.76 -16.07
CA GLN A 151 -19.79 -2.16 -17.47
C GLN A 151 -20.63 -3.43 -17.58
N LYS A 152 -21.20 -3.67 -18.76
CA LYS A 152 -21.85 -4.94 -19.10
C LYS A 152 -21.04 -5.62 -20.18
N ASP A 153 -20.83 -6.93 -20.03
CA ASP A 153 -20.26 -7.76 -21.09
C ASP A 153 -21.25 -7.98 -22.25
N ALA A 154 -20.81 -8.67 -23.30
CA ALA A 154 -21.62 -8.95 -24.48
C ALA A 154 -22.91 -9.74 -24.14
N ASP A 155 -22.92 -10.48 -23.03
CA ASP A 155 -24.07 -11.26 -22.55
C ASP A 155 -24.96 -10.46 -21.59
N GLY A 156 -24.67 -9.16 -21.38
CA GLY A 156 -25.41 -8.28 -20.48
C GLY A 156 -25.11 -8.48 -19.00
N LYS A 157 -24.11 -9.29 -18.64
CA LYS A 157 -23.69 -9.54 -17.27
C LYS A 157 -22.82 -8.38 -16.79
N ALA A 158 -23.07 -7.94 -15.55
CA ALA A 158 -22.29 -6.87 -14.94
C ALA A 158 -20.80 -7.24 -14.80
N TYR A 159 -19.94 -6.42 -15.38
CA TYR A 159 -18.48 -6.48 -15.22
C TYR A 159 -18.02 -5.35 -14.31
N TYR A 160 -17.34 -5.71 -13.25
CA TYR A 160 -16.78 -4.77 -12.29
C TYR A 160 -15.28 -4.60 -12.55
N ALA A 161 -14.86 -3.39 -12.88
CA ALA A 161 -13.45 -3.05 -12.99
C ALA A 161 -12.72 -3.34 -11.66
N PRO A 162 -11.43 -3.71 -11.69
CA PRO A 162 -10.62 -3.85 -10.48
C PRO A 162 -10.48 -2.53 -9.71
N ALA A 163 -10.32 -1.41 -10.41
CA ALA A 163 -10.31 -0.06 -9.82
C ALA A 163 -11.75 0.39 -9.51
N ILE A 164 -11.92 1.08 -8.39
CA ILE A 164 -13.22 1.60 -7.94
C ILE A 164 -13.52 3.01 -8.45
N GLY A 165 -12.49 3.75 -8.84
CA GLY A 165 -12.60 5.12 -9.32
C GLY A 165 -11.26 5.67 -9.77
N ASN A 166 -11.28 6.93 -10.20
CA ASN A 166 -10.11 7.68 -10.65
C ASN A 166 -9.97 8.97 -9.86
N VAL A 167 -8.74 9.34 -9.52
CA VAL A 167 -8.41 10.61 -8.84
C VAL A 167 -7.44 11.38 -9.71
N MET A 168 -7.76 12.66 -9.98
CA MET A 168 -6.86 13.53 -10.74
C MET A 168 -5.58 13.81 -9.95
N LEU A 169 -4.44 13.94 -10.64
CA LEU A 169 -3.14 14.19 -10.01
C LEU A 169 -3.20 15.35 -9.00
N GLN A 170 -3.87 16.44 -9.36
CA GLN A 170 -4.01 17.63 -8.52
C GLN A 170 -4.85 17.40 -7.25
N ASP A 171 -5.70 16.38 -7.23
CA ASP A 171 -6.64 16.09 -6.13
C ASP A 171 -6.16 14.94 -5.22
N THR A 172 -5.00 14.33 -5.49
CA THR A 172 -4.46 13.19 -4.71
C THR A 172 -4.28 13.53 -3.23
N GLY A 173 -3.73 14.71 -2.92
CA GLY A 173 -3.58 15.17 -1.53
C GLY A 173 -4.91 15.37 -0.83
N LYS A 174 -5.91 15.87 -1.54
CA LYS A 174 -7.28 16.07 -1.02
C LYS A 174 -7.97 14.72 -0.77
N PHE A 175 -7.81 13.78 -1.71
CA PHE A 175 -8.31 12.42 -1.54
C PHE A 175 -7.69 11.75 -0.32
N TYR A 176 -6.36 11.84 -0.16
CA TYR A 176 -5.64 11.29 1.00
C TYR A 176 -6.18 11.86 2.32
N ASN A 177 -6.43 13.16 2.39
CA ASN A 177 -7.01 13.79 3.58
C ASN A 177 -8.43 13.29 3.85
N TYR A 178 -9.23 13.05 2.80
CA TYR A 178 -10.59 12.56 2.94
C TYR A 178 -10.67 11.12 3.45
N ILE A 179 -9.88 10.20 2.88
CA ILE A 179 -9.87 8.81 3.33
C ILE A 179 -9.32 8.64 4.74
N ASN A 180 -8.51 9.60 5.22
CA ASN A 180 -7.99 9.60 6.59
C ASN A 180 -8.91 10.30 7.59
N ASN A 181 -9.99 10.93 7.13
CA ASN A 181 -10.98 11.56 8.02
C ASN A 181 -11.84 10.50 8.70
N GLU A 182 -12.03 10.62 10.03
CA GLU A 182 -12.82 9.67 10.81
C GLU A 182 -14.29 9.57 10.35
N ALA A 183 -14.86 10.65 9.83
CA ALA A 183 -16.21 10.65 9.27
C ALA A 183 -16.33 9.74 8.05
N VAL A 184 -15.26 9.62 7.25
CA VAL A 184 -15.17 8.71 6.09
C VAL A 184 -14.85 7.30 6.55
N LYS A 185 -13.83 7.12 7.40
CA LYS A 185 -13.42 5.81 7.91
C LYS A 185 -14.54 5.05 8.59
N SER A 186 -15.36 5.75 9.38
CA SER A 186 -16.47 5.12 10.11
C SER A 186 -17.57 4.50 9.22
N ALA A 187 -17.65 4.91 7.96
CA ALA A 187 -18.63 4.41 7.00
C ALA A 187 -18.11 3.25 6.14
N LEU A 188 -16.82 2.99 6.19
CA LEU A 188 -16.14 2.00 5.35
C LEU A 188 -15.78 0.73 6.15
N PRO A 189 -15.55 -0.42 5.50
CA PRO A 189 -15.05 -1.61 6.18
C PRO A 189 -13.74 -1.31 6.92
N ALA A 190 -13.59 -1.88 8.12
CA ALA A 190 -12.42 -1.63 8.98
C ALA A 190 -11.09 -2.16 8.40
N ASP A 191 -11.17 -3.09 7.44
CA ASP A 191 -10.04 -3.71 6.75
C ASP A 191 -9.77 -3.11 5.35
N ILE A 192 -10.40 -1.96 5.03
CA ILE A 192 -10.20 -1.31 3.74
C ILE A 192 -8.93 -0.44 3.75
N LYS A 193 -8.15 -0.56 2.69
CA LYS A 193 -7.04 0.35 2.36
C LYS A 193 -7.19 0.78 0.90
N PHE A 194 -6.89 2.05 0.62
CA PHE A 194 -6.88 2.57 -0.75
C PHE A 194 -5.45 2.66 -1.26
N LEU A 195 -5.24 2.17 -2.48
CA LEU A 195 -3.97 2.24 -3.19
C LEU A 195 -4.18 2.93 -4.53
N PHE A 196 -3.20 3.72 -4.95
CA PHE A 196 -3.17 4.27 -6.29
C PHE A 196 -2.51 3.27 -7.26
N GLY A 197 -3.05 3.19 -8.47
CA GLY A 197 -2.39 2.50 -9.57
C GLY A 197 -1.35 3.39 -10.26
N GLU A 198 -0.82 2.91 -11.38
CA GLU A 198 0.06 3.70 -12.23
C GLU A 198 -0.65 4.94 -12.78
N GLU A 199 0.11 6.01 -12.98
CA GLU A 199 -0.39 7.22 -13.57
C GLU A 199 -0.87 6.97 -15.00
N GLU A 200 -2.10 7.33 -15.28
CA GLU A 200 -2.72 7.29 -16.60
C GLU A 200 -2.99 8.69 -17.12
N LYS A 201 -3.12 8.79 -18.44
CA LYS A 201 -3.48 10.04 -19.14
C LYS A 201 -4.81 9.87 -19.84
N THR A 202 -5.60 10.94 -19.87
CA THR A 202 -6.80 10.97 -20.69
C THR A 202 -6.44 10.77 -22.18
N GLU A 203 -7.38 10.30 -22.99
CA GLU A 203 -7.17 10.05 -24.43
C GLU A 203 -6.57 11.25 -25.17
N LYS A 204 -6.90 12.47 -24.76
CA LYS A 204 -6.32 13.71 -25.29
C LYS A 204 -4.96 14.08 -24.71
N GLY A 205 -4.47 13.30 -23.70
CA GLY A 205 -3.19 13.52 -23.04
C GLY A 205 -3.09 14.77 -22.16
N GLU A 206 -4.19 15.49 -21.96
CA GLU A 206 -4.21 16.80 -21.28
C GLU A 206 -4.29 16.66 -19.75
N GLN A 207 -4.90 15.59 -19.25
CA GLN A 207 -5.10 15.38 -17.82
C GLN A 207 -4.48 14.06 -17.38
N ARG A 208 -3.90 14.07 -16.18
CA ARG A 208 -3.25 12.94 -15.55
C ARG A 208 -4.08 12.50 -14.35
N PHE A 209 -4.31 11.21 -14.23
CA PHE A 209 -5.09 10.64 -13.14
C PHE A 209 -4.49 9.32 -12.66
N PHE A 210 -4.90 8.90 -11.47
CA PHE A 210 -4.54 7.62 -10.87
C PHE A 210 -5.80 6.78 -10.68
N PRO A 211 -5.85 5.56 -11.19
CA PRO A 211 -6.86 4.59 -10.77
C PRO A 211 -6.72 4.29 -9.28
N VAL A 212 -7.83 4.20 -8.58
CA VAL A 212 -7.89 3.89 -7.14
C VAL A 212 -8.41 2.48 -6.95
N TYR A 213 -7.66 1.69 -6.18
CA TYR A 213 -8.02 0.35 -5.80
C TYR A 213 -8.35 0.31 -4.31
N ALA A 214 -9.46 -0.34 -3.97
CA ALA A 214 -9.79 -0.64 -2.58
C ALA A 214 -9.35 -2.08 -2.28
N VAL A 215 -8.43 -2.25 -1.34
CA VAL A 215 -7.85 -3.54 -1.00
C VAL A 215 -8.14 -3.92 0.44
N LYS A 216 -8.08 -5.22 0.76
CA LYS A 216 -8.33 -5.75 2.09
C LYS A 216 -7.04 -5.96 2.85
N THR A 217 -6.95 -5.39 4.03
CA THR A 217 -5.85 -5.63 4.97
C THR A 217 -6.13 -6.85 5.84
N LEU A 218 -5.12 -7.35 6.51
CA LEU A 218 -5.31 -8.32 7.60
C LEU A 218 -6.03 -7.64 8.77
N PRO A 219 -7.01 -8.30 9.40
CA PRO A 219 -7.78 -7.72 10.49
C PRO A 219 -6.93 -7.10 11.59
N GLY A 220 -7.23 -5.84 11.93
CA GLY A 220 -6.52 -5.08 12.97
C GLY A 220 -5.10 -4.63 12.60
N THR A 221 -4.72 -4.70 11.32
CA THR A 221 -3.42 -4.25 10.82
C THR A 221 -3.59 -3.52 9.49
N GLU A 222 -2.55 -2.85 9.01
CA GLU A 222 -2.49 -2.29 7.65
C GLU A 222 -1.74 -3.19 6.66
N LYS A 223 -1.42 -4.44 7.08
CA LYS A 223 -0.61 -5.36 6.29
C LYS A 223 -1.41 -6.09 5.24
N ALA A 224 -0.74 -6.40 4.14
CA ALA A 224 -1.28 -7.24 3.09
C ALA A 224 -1.50 -8.68 3.59
N PRO A 225 -2.49 -9.41 3.04
CA PRO A 225 -2.68 -10.83 3.30
C PRO A 225 -1.45 -11.70 2.99
N MET A 226 -0.59 -11.23 2.08
CA MET A 226 0.67 -11.89 1.73
C MET A 226 1.70 -10.84 1.29
N GLU A 227 2.91 -10.96 1.76
CA GLU A 227 4.03 -10.05 1.49
C GLU A 227 5.19 -10.77 0.79
N GLY A 228 6.22 -10.02 0.39
CA GLY A 228 7.35 -10.53 -0.38
C GLY A 228 8.21 -11.60 0.30
N ASP A 229 8.11 -11.77 1.60
CA ASP A 229 8.74 -12.86 2.36
C ASP A 229 8.19 -14.25 1.98
N ALA A 230 6.97 -14.28 1.41
CA ALA A 230 6.37 -15.48 0.86
C ALA A 230 7.00 -15.92 -0.47
N VAL A 231 7.79 -15.07 -1.13
CA VAL A 231 8.48 -15.34 -2.40
C VAL A 231 9.92 -15.74 -2.12
N SER A 232 10.31 -16.97 -2.52
CA SER A 232 11.69 -17.47 -2.36
C SER A 232 12.59 -16.99 -3.49
N GLU A 233 12.05 -16.87 -4.71
CA GLU A 233 12.79 -16.48 -5.90
C GLU A 233 11.87 -15.80 -6.91
N ALA A 234 12.41 -14.81 -7.64
CA ALA A 234 11.77 -14.20 -8.79
C ALA A 234 12.78 -14.06 -9.92
N ARG A 235 12.37 -14.37 -11.16
CA ARG A 235 13.21 -14.29 -12.34
C ARG A 235 12.41 -13.80 -13.54
N GLN A 236 13.11 -13.12 -14.44
CA GLN A 236 12.58 -12.82 -15.76
C GLN A 236 12.55 -14.12 -16.61
N ASP A 237 11.46 -14.31 -17.32
CA ASP A 237 11.24 -15.44 -18.22
C ASP A 237 10.47 -14.98 -19.46
N HIS A 238 10.20 -15.88 -20.40
CA HIS A 238 9.38 -15.60 -21.57
C HIS A 238 8.22 -16.59 -21.61
N ASN A 239 7.02 -16.08 -21.88
CA ASN A 239 5.86 -16.95 -22.10
C ASN A 239 5.91 -17.62 -23.49
N GLN A 240 4.93 -18.46 -23.79
CA GLN A 240 4.84 -19.17 -25.08
C GLN A 240 4.71 -18.24 -26.30
N GLU A 241 4.27 -17.00 -26.07
CA GLU A 241 4.17 -15.94 -27.10
C GLU A 241 5.45 -15.11 -27.23
N GLY A 242 6.53 -15.45 -26.50
CA GLY A 242 7.79 -14.70 -26.48
C GLY A 242 7.76 -13.39 -25.71
N LYS A 243 6.67 -13.09 -24.99
CA LYS A 243 6.57 -11.90 -24.15
C LYS A 243 7.35 -12.11 -22.85
N VAL A 244 8.02 -11.05 -22.39
CA VAL A 244 8.71 -11.03 -21.09
C VAL A 244 7.69 -11.16 -19.97
N VAL A 245 7.93 -12.10 -19.07
CA VAL A 245 7.13 -12.35 -17.86
C VAL A 245 8.03 -12.47 -16.64
N ILE A 246 7.48 -12.25 -15.47
CA ILE A 246 8.15 -12.52 -14.20
C ILE A 246 7.61 -13.83 -13.61
N THR A 247 8.49 -14.81 -13.50
CA THR A 247 8.18 -16.08 -12.84
C THR A 247 8.61 -16.00 -11.39
N MET A 248 7.72 -16.31 -10.47
CA MET A 248 7.96 -16.31 -9.02
C MET A 248 7.84 -17.73 -8.45
N GLN A 249 8.78 -18.08 -7.58
CA GLN A 249 8.69 -19.28 -6.75
C GLN A 249 8.33 -18.86 -5.33
N MET A 250 7.36 -19.55 -4.75
CA MET A 250 6.92 -19.29 -3.37
C MET A 250 7.66 -20.18 -2.38
N THR A 251 7.84 -19.67 -1.17
CA THR A 251 8.24 -20.50 -0.02
C THR A 251 7.14 -21.54 0.27
N PRO A 252 7.40 -22.63 1.03
CA PRO A 252 6.36 -23.60 1.39
C PRO A 252 5.16 -22.97 2.13
N THR A 253 5.41 -21.98 2.98
CA THR A 253 4.35 -21.21 3.66
C THR A 253 3.65 -20.28 2.68
N GLY A 254 4.40 -19.60 1.82
CA GLY A 254 3.89 -18.75 0.76
C GLY A 254 2.96 -19.49 -0.20
N THR A 255 3.33 -20.71 -0.60
CA THR A 255 2.48 -21.57 -1.46
C THR A 255 1.10 -21.81 -0.84
N LYS A 256 1.04 -22.11 0.47
CA LYS A 256 -0.25 -22.34 1.16
C LYS A 256 -1.08 -21.05 1.22
N THR A 257 -0.44 -19.92 1.52
CA THR A 257 -1.12 -18.61 1.58
C THR A 257 -1.61 -18.19 0.20
N TRP A 258 -0.79 -18.35 -0.84
CA TRP A 258 -1.13 -18.05 -2.22
C TRP A 258 -2.31 -18.90 -2.72
N SER A 259 -2.26 -20.22 -2.49
CA SER A 259 -3.36 -21.12 -2.86
C SER A 259 -4.68 -20.73 -2.20
N ARG A 260 -4.64 -20.33 -0.91
CA ARG A 260 -5.83 -19.87 -0.19
C ARG A 260 -6.33 -18.52 -0.72
N LEU A 261 -5.41 -17.56 -0.96
CA LEU A 261 -5.73 -16.24 -1.51
C LEU A 261 -6.40 -16.36 -2.88
N THR A 262 -5.77 -17.09 -3.80
CA THR A 262 -6.29 -17.26 -5.16
C THR A 262 -7.55 -18.12 -5.19
N GLY A 263 -7.62 -19.16 -4.36
CA GLY A 263 -8.81 -20.01 -4.25
C GLY A 263 -10.07 -19.25 -3.79
N LYS A 264 -9.92 -18.30 -2.88
CA LYS A 264 -11.01 -17.40 -2.46
C LYS A 264 -11.40 -16.38 -3.53
N ASN A 265 -10.49 -16.05 -4.43
CA ASN A 265 -10.65 -14.98 -5.40
C ASN A 265 -10.80 -15.50 -6.84
N VAL A 266 -11.28 -16.74 -7.03
CA VAL A 266 -11.61 -17.26 -8.36
C VAL A 266 -12.64 -16.35 -9.02
N GLY A 267 -12.35 -15.83 -10.23
CA GLY A 267 -13.19 -14.86 -10.94
C GLY A 267 -13.21 -13.45 -10.33
N ARG A 268 -12.28 -13.16 -9.43
CA ARG A 268 -12.11 -11.84 -8.78
C ARG A 268 -10.68 -11.34 -9.00
N PRO A 269 -10.46 -10.03 -9.05
CA PRO A 269 -9.12 -9.47 -9.13
C PRO A 269 -8.33 -9.71 -7.84
N VAL A 270 -7.04 -9.97 -8.00
CA VAL A 270 -6.01 -9.93 -6.95
C VAL A 270 -5.01 -8.87 -7.39
N ALA A 271 -4.71 -7.92 -6.52
CA ALA A 271 -3.73 -6.89 -6.82
C ALA A 271 -2.34 -7.28 -6.31
N ILE A 272 -1.32 -6.85 -7.04
CA ILE A 272 0.09 -6.95 -6.66
C ILE A 272 0.62 -5.52 -6.66
N SER A 273 1.11 -5.06 -5.51
CA SER A 273 1.76 -3.76 -5.40
C SER A 273 3.26 -3.93 -5.14
N LEU A 274 4.01 -2.96 -5.63
CA LEU A 274 5.44 -2.76 -5.35
C LEU A 274 5.59 -1.37 -4.76
N ASP A 275 5.78 -1.31 -3.44
CA ASP A 275 5.64 -0.12 -2.61
C ASP A 275 4.21 0.45 -2.64
N ASP A 276 3.85 1.26 -1.63
CA ASP A 276 2.51 1.83 -1.49
C ASP A 276 2.35 3.14 -2.26
#